data_6129e7a8f2c87f27f350bd3127c05b95
#
_entry.id   6129e7a8f2c87f27f350bd3127c05b95
#
_cell.length_a   1.000
_cell.length_b   1.000
_cell.length_c   1.000
_cell.angle_alpha   90.00
_cell.angle_beta   90.00
_cell.angle_gamma   90.00
#
_symmetry.space_group_name_H-M   'P 1'
#
loop_
_entity.id
_entity.type
_entity.pdbx_description
1 polymer ?
#
loop_
_entity_poly.entity_id
_entity_poly.type
_entity_poly.pdbx_seq_one_letter_code
_entity_poly.pdbx_strand_id
1 'polypeptide(L)'
;MRFSFVELPGELRPLIRPAVPVQIEDLDDAPQLCLLDSGATSNRFPAWLAEAAGLSLDDALDEDEIVVGGTRTSGRLLQVELTLGAYRFRAPAWFCDPWDLSFGLLGQEGFFRFFRVTFCAAEGWLECEPEEEGIALVSGVP
;
A
#
# COMPACT_ATOMS: atom_id res chain seq x y z
N MET A 1 -12.50 3.91 -9.68
CA MET A 1 -11.25 4.50 -10.23
C MET A 1 -10.50 3.42 -11.00
N ARG A 2 -10.12 3.74 -12.20
CA ARG A 2 -9.39 2.81 -13.07
C ARG A 2 -7.94 3.24 -13.21
N PHE A 3 -7.04 2.28 -13.15
CA PHE A 3 -5.60 2.48 -13.28
C PHE A 3 -5.03 1.52 -14.33
N SER A 4 -4.13 2.01 -15.17
CA SER A 4 -3.37 1.16 -16.06
C SER A 4 -2.30 0.41 -15.29
N PHE A 5 -2.02 -0.83 -15.66
CA PHE A 5 -0.84 -1.54 -15.15
C PHE A 5 0.42 -0.77 -15.54
N VAL A 6 1.41 -0.78 -14.69
CA VAL A 6 2.66 -0.04 -14.87
C VAL A 6 3.87 -0.93 -14.62
N GLU A 7 5.01 -0.51 -15.16
CA GLU A 7 6.28 -1.14 -14.81
C GLU A 7 6.68 -0.73 -13.40
N LEU A 8 7.13 -1.69 -12.59
CA LEU A 8 7.65 -1.40 -11.26
C LEU A 8 9.13 -1.02 -11.35
N PRO A 9 9.56 -0.01 -10.59
CA PRO A 9 10.96 0.38 -10.55
C PRO A 9 11.86 -0.77 -10.05
N GLY A 10 13.05 -0.91 -10.61
CA GLY A 10 14.05 -1.85 -10.14
C GLY A 10 13.86 -3.30 -10.57
N GLU A 11 12.83 -3.63 -11.33
CA GLU A 11 12.67 -4.99 -11.87
C GLU A 11 13.60 -5.22 -13.06
N LEU A 12 14.21 -6.42 -13.13
CA LEU A 12 15.12 -6.79 -14.20
C LEU A 12 14.43 -7.02 -15.54
N ARG A 13 13.12 -7.30 -15.49
CA ARG A 13 12.30 -7.50 -16.68
C ARG A 13 11.20 -6.46 -16.72
N PRO A 14 10.96 -5.79 -17.87
CA PRO A 14 9.91 -4.79 -18.00
C PRO A 14 8.54 -5.48 -18.12
N LEU A 15 8.00 -5.93 -16.99
CA LEU A 15 6.65 -6.46 -16.91
C LEU A 15 5.74 -5.39 -16.33
N ILE A 16 4.58 -5.22 -16.94
CA ILE A 16 3.54 -4.37 -16.37
C ILE A 16 2.83 -5.11 -15.23
N ARG A 17 2.55 -4.39 -14.16
CA ARG A 17 2.02 -4.94 -12.91
C ARG A 17 0.84 -4.12 -12.39
N PRO A 18 -0.06 -4.75 -11.62
CA PRO A 18 -1.18 -4.04 -10.99
C PRO A 18 -0.69 -3.22 -9.79
N ALA A 19 -0.26 -2.00 -10.06
CA ALA A 19 0.23 -1.10 -9.03
C ALA A 19 -0.47 0.26 -9.14
N VAL A 20 -0.67 0.91 -8.00
CA VAL A 20 -1.36 2.19 -7.90
C VAL A 20 -0.54 3.18 -7.07
N PRO A 21 -0.64 4.48 -7.36
CA PRO A 21 -0.01 5.50 -6.55
C PRO A 21 -0.82 5.75 -5.27
N VAL A 22 -0.20 5.63 -4.12
CA VAL A 22 -0.81 5.88 -2.81
C VAL A 22 -0.03 6.96 -2.08
N GLN A 23 -0.74 7.96 -1.59
CA GLN A 23 -0.16 8.97 -0.73
C GLN A 23 -0.24 8.50 0.73
N ILE A 24 0.84 8.65 1.46
CA ILE A 24 0.95 8.25 2.87
C ILE A 24 1.00 9.52 3.71
N GLU A 25 0.04 9.66 4.62
CA GLU A 25 -0.16 10.85 5.45
C GLU A 25 -0.16 12.11 4.58
N ASP A 26 0.51 13.15 4.99
CA ASP A 26 0.65 14.41 4.24
C ASP A 26 1.94 14.47 3.42
N LEU A 27 2.52 13.32 3.08
CA LEU A 27 3.74 13.26 2.31
C LEU A 27 3.46 13.60 0.83
N ASP A 28 3.60 14.86 0.49
CA ASP A 28 3.16 15.44 -0.78
C ASP A 28 4.12 15.24 -1.96
N ASP A 29 5.38 14.93 -1.71
CA ASP A 29 6.43 15.00 -2.73
C ASP A 29 6.31 13.97 -3.85
N ALA A 30 5.73 12.83 -3.59
CA ALA A 30 5.33 11.87 -4.60
C ALA A 30 4.48 10.77 -3.98
N PRO A 31 3.37 10.38 -4.61
CA PRO A 31 2.68 9.15 -4.20
C PRO A 31 3.64 7.97 -4.33
N GLN A 32 3.56 7.06 -3.37
CA GLN A 32 4.34 5.83 -3.44
C GLN A 32 3.64 4.85 -4.36
N LEU A 33 4.37 4.29 -5.31
CA LEU A 33 3.85 3.24 -6.16
C LEU A 33 3.76 1.95 -5.35
N CYS A 34 2.57 1.36 -5.31
CA CYS A 34 2.29 0.19 -4.49
C CYS A 34 1.68 -0.93 -5.32
N LEU A 35 2.25 -2.12 -5.19
CA LEU A 35 1.72 -3.33 -5.84
C LEU A 35 0.52 -3.84 -5.06
N LEU A 36 -0.59 -4.11 -5.77
CA LEU A 36 -1.73 -4.80 -5.18
C LEU A 36 -1.41 -6.29 -5.12
N ASP A 37 -1.30 -6.81 -3.91
CA ASP A 37 -0.93 -8.20 -3.66
C ASP A 37 -2.00 -8.87 -2.79
N SER A 38 -2.91 -9.57 -3.45
CA SER A 38 -3.99 -10.29 -2.76
C SER A 38 -3.48 -11.45 -1.90
N GLY A 39 -2.24 -11.88 -2.11
CA GLY A 39 -1.58 -12.89 -1.29
C GLY A 39 -0.94 -12.33 -0.01
N ALA A 40 -0.79 -11.01 0.09
CA ALA A 40 -0.30 -10.38 1.30
C ALA A 40 -1.45 -10.17 2.30
N THR A 41 -1.20 -10.46 3.58
CA THR A 41 -2.21 -10.29 4.62
C THR A 41 -2.41 -8.83 5.02
N SER A 42 -1.42 -7.98 4.79
CA SER A 42 -1.42 -6.59 5.25
C SER A 42 -0.65 -5.68 4.31
N ASN A 43 -0.84 -4.37 4.47
CA ASN A 43 -0.01 -3.38 3.81
C ASN A 43 1.41 -3.43 4.39
N ARG A 44 2.41 -3.26 3.53
CA ARG A 44 3.82 -3.29 3.91
C ARG A 44 4.59 -2.21 3.17
N PHE A 45 5.33 -1.41 3.93
CA PHE A 45 6.12 -0.29 3.42
C PHE A 45 7.51 -0.30 4.04
N PRO A 46 8.50 0.35 3.40
CA PRO A 46 9.81 0.53 4.02
C PRO A 46 9.72 1.44 5.26
N ALA A 47 10.49 1.13 6.28
CA ALA A 47 10.48 1.87 7.55
C ALA A 47 10.82 3.36 7.37
N TRP A 48 11.72 3.69 6.45
CA TRP A 48 12.10 5.09 6.20
C TRP A 48 10.89 5.95 5.80
N LEU A 49 9.88 5.33 5.21
CA LEU A 49 8.68 6.05 4.76
C LEU A 49 7.84 6.55 5.94
N ALA A 50 7.79 5.79 7.04
CA ALA A 50 7.14 6.25 8.26
C ALA A 50 7.81 7.51 8.80
N GLU A 51 9.13 7.51 8.88
CA GLU A 51 9.89 8.67 9.34
C GLU A 51 9.69 9.88 8.42
N ALA A 52 9.75 9.67 7.10
CA ALA A 52 9.52 10.72 6.13
C ALA A 52 8.10 11.31 6.25
N ALA A 53 7.11 10.50 6.60
CA ALA A 53 5.73 10.93 6.78
C ALA A 53 5.44 11.54 8.16
N GLY A 54 6.44 11.67 9.01
CA GLY A 54 6.29 12.25 10.34
C GLY A 54 5.72 11.31 11.38
N LEU A 55 5.70 10.00 11.11
CA LEU A 55 5.24 8.97 12.04
C LEU A 55 6.38 8.48 12.91
N SER A 56 6.09 8.16 14.17
CA SER A 56 7.07 7.58 15.08
C SER A 56 6.91 6.07 15.14
N LEU A 57 7.98 5.34 14.81
CA LEU A 57 8.01 3.90 14.93
C LEU A 57 7.96 3.44 16.41
N ASP A 58 8.27 4.32 17.35
CA ASP A 58 8.16 4.04 18.78
C ASP A 58 6.69 3.92 19.24
N ASP A 59 5.75 4.45 18.45
CA ASP A 59 4.32 4.37 18.72
C ASP A 59 3.69 3.11 18.12
N ALA A 60 4.49 2.15 17.68
CA ALA A 60 3.99 0.94 17.04
C ALA A 60 3.04 0.15 17.95
N LEU A 61 1.94 -0.31 17.35
CA LEU A 61 0.93 -1.13 18.00
C LEU A 61 1.41 -2.56 18.18
N ASP A 62 2.32 -3.01 17.33
CA ASP A 62 2.90 -4.35 17.36
C ASP A 62 4.25 -4.35 16.64
N GLU A 63 5.06 -5.36 16.94
CA GLU A 63 6.34 -5.62 16.29
C GLU A 63 6.41 -7.10 15.95
N ASP A 64 6.87 -7.42 14.75
CA ASP A 64 7.01 -8.81 14.32
C ASP A 64 8.10 -8.95 13.25
N GLU A 65 8.61 -10.15 13.10
CA GLU A 65 9.41 -10.53 11.95
C GLU A 65 8.49 -11.05 10.86
N ILE A 66 8.61 -10.50 9.67
CA ILE A 66 7.81 -10.87 8.52
C ILE A 66 8.70 -11.17 7.33
N VAL A 67 8.17 -11.93 6.37
CA VAL A 67 8.88 -12.23 5.12
C VAL A 67 8.24 -11.42 4.00
N VAL A 68 9.06 -10.66 3.29
CA VAL A 68 8.64 -9.85 2.15
C VAL A 68 9.55 -10.16 0.98
N GLY A 69 8.98 -10.66 -0.11
CA GLY A 69 9.75 -11.00 -1.30
C GLY A 69 10.87 -12.01 -1.04
N GLY A 70 10.69 -12.94 -0.09
CA GLY A 70 11.69 -13.92 0.30
C GLY A 70 12.72 -13.42 1.31
N THR A 71 12.70 -12.13 1.66
CA THR A 71 13.60 -11.53 2.63
C THR A 71 12.93 -11.41 3.98
N ARG A 72 13.63 -11.85 5.03
CA ARG A 72 13.17 -11.68 6.42
C ARG A 72 13.42 -10.23 6.84
N THR A 73 12.38 -9.57 7.36
CA THR A 73 12.44 -8.18 7.77
C THR A 73 11.77 -7.98 9.13
N SER A 74 12.19 -6.96 9.83
CA SER A 74 11.56 -6.54 11.09
C SER A 74 10.51 -5.49 10.79
N GLY A 75 9.26 -5.76 11.17
CA GLY A 75 8.14 -4.86 10.92
C GLY A 75 7.58 -4.26 12.20
N ARG A 76 7.09 -3.03 12.07
CA ARG A 76 6.35 -2.32 13.12
C ARG A 76 5.01 -1.87 12.57
N LEU A 77 3.95 -2.20 13.30
CA LEU A 77 2.57 -1.93 12.89
C LEU A 77 2.14 -0.55 13.36
N LEU A 78 1.71 0.27 12.41
CA LEU A 78 1.13 1.59 12.68
C LEU A 78 -0.21 1.72 11.96
N GLN A 79 -1.11 2.51 12.54
CA GLN A 79 -2.26 3.03 11.82
C GLN A 79 -1.81 4.24 11.01
N VAL A 80 -2.16 4.29 9.75
CA VAL A 80 -1.70 5.32 8.83
C VAL A 80 -2.85 5.82 7.97
N GLU A 81 -2.84 7.10 7.65
CA GLU A 81 -3.75 7.66 6.66
C GLU A 81 -3.20 7.44 5.27
N LEU A 82 -3.98 6.79 4.42
CA LEU A 82 -3.66 6.54 3.03
C LEU A 82 -4.65 7.30 2.14
N THR A 83 -4.15 7.78 1.01
CA THR A 83 -5.00 8.44 0.01
C THR A 83 -4.81 7.75 -1.33
N LEU A 84 -5.92 7.27 -1.90
CA LEU A 84 -5.98 6.73 -3.24
C LEU A 84 -6.95 7.58 -4.06
N GLY A 85 -6.43 8.38 -4.98
CA GLY A 85 -7.25 9.33 -5.73
C GLY A 85 -7.98 10.30 -4.80
N ALA A 86 -9.30 10.28 -4.83
CA ALA A 86 -10.14 11.13 -3.99
C ALA A 86 -10.46 10.54 -2.62
N TYR A 87 -10.00 9.32 -2.32
CA TYR A 87 -10.38 8.62 -1.10
C TYR A 87 -9.26 8.61 -0.06
N ARG A 88 -9.59 9.06 1.14
CA ARG A 88 -8.74 8.95 2.33
C ARG A 88 -9.28 7.87 3.24
N PHE A 89 -8.40 7.04 3.77
CA PHE A 89 -8.80 5.99 4.71
C PHE A 89 -7.66 5.71 5.69
N ARG A 90 -8.02 5.30 6.90
CA ARG A 90 -7.03 4.87 7.88
C ARG A 90 -6.94 3.37 7.85
N ALA A 91 -5.72 2.88 7.74
CA ALA A 91 -5.46 1.46 7.59
C ALA A 91 -4.21 1.04 8.37
N PRO A 92 -4.15 -0.19 8.84
CA PRO A 92 -2.93 -0.73 9.39
C PRO A 92 -1.89 -0.95 8.31
N ALA A 93 -0.64 -0.67 8.65
CA ALA A 93 0.48 -0.94 7.78
C ALA A 93 1.71 -1.34 8.58
N TRP A 94 2.46 -2.32 8.07
CA TRP A 94 3.74 -2.73 8.60
C TRP A 94 4.83 -1.93 7.93
N PHE A 95 5.64 -1.26 8.74
CA PHE A 95 6.82 -0.53 8.29
C PHE A 95 8.05 -1.38 8.58
N CYS A 96 8.78 -1.72 7.55
CA CYS A 96 9.74 -2.81 7.54
C CYS A 96 11.17 -2.35 7.27
N ASP A 97 12.14 -2.95 7.97
CA ASP A 97 13.55 -2.73 7.76
C ASP A 97 14.30 -4.07 8.03
N PRO A 98 15.10 -4.58 7.10
CA PRO A 98 15.41 -4.06 5.77
C PRO A 98 14.25 -4.16 4.77
N TRP A 99 14.31 -3.38 3.69
CA TRP A 99 13.33 -3.39 2.62
C TRP A 99 14.02 -3.41 1.27
N ASP A 100 13.86 -4.51 0.53
CA ASP A 100 14.58 -4.76 -0.73
C ASP A 100 13.79 -4.37 -1.97
N LEU A 101 12.52 -3.99 -1.81
CA LEU A 101 11.69 -3.60 -2.94
C LEU A 101 11.73 -2.09 -3.15
N SER A 102 11.48 -1.65 -4.36
CA SER A 102 11.37 -0.23 -4.71
C SER A 102 9.92 0.27 -4.75
N PHE A 103 8.99 -0.52 -4.21
CA PHE A 103 7.56 -0.22 -4.17
C PHE A 103 6.97 -0.77 -2.87
N GLY A 104 5.84 -0.23 -2.45
CA GLY A 104 5.08 -0.76 -1.33
C GLY A 104 4.19 -1.92 -1.74
N LEU A 105 3.64 -2.65 -0.75
CA LEU A 105 2.67 -3.72 -0.96
C LEU A 105 1.36 -3.37 -0.29
N LEU A 106 0.26 -3.58 -1.01
CA LEU A 106 -1.09 -3.41 -0.49
C LEU A 106 -1.74 -4.79 -0.35
N GLY A 107 -2.23 -5.08 0.84
CA GLY A 107 -2.72 -6.41 1.18
C GLY A 107 -4.16 -6.42 1.69
N GLN A 108 -4.57 -7.58 2.19
CA GLN A 108 -5.95 -7.87 2.59
C GLN A 108 -6.46 -6.89 3.66
N GLU A 109 -5.78 -6.81 4.80
CA GLU A 109 -6.25 -6.05 5.96
C GLU A 109 -6.13 -4.54 5.81
N GLY A 110 -5.26 -4.07 4.94
CA GLY A 110 -4.99 -2.64 4.81
C GLY A 110 -5.53 -2.01 3.53
N PHE A 111 -6.03 -2.81 2.59
CA PHE A 111 -6.48 -2.28 1.31
C PHE A 111 -7.73 -2.99 0.79
N PHE A 112 -7.68 -4.32 0.62
CA PHE A 112 -8.79 -5.05 0.01
C PHE A 112 -10.06 -5.07 0.88
N ARG A 113 -9.97 -4.79 2.16
CA ARG A 113 -11.14 -4.57 3.02
C ARG A 113 -11.88 -3.28 2.68
N PHE A 114 -11.18 -2.30 2.13
CA PHE A 114 -11.74 -0.98 1.83
C PHE A 114 -12.21 -0.84 0.39
N PHE A 115 -11.63 -1.63 -0.50
CA PHE A 115 -11.90 -1.52 -1.94
C PHE A 115 -12.18 -2.88 -2.56
N ARG A 116 -13.22 -2.92 -3.38
CA ARG A 116 -13.39 -4.00 -4.35
C ARG A 116 -12.47 -3.73 -5.52
N VAL A 117 -11.68 -4.72 -5.91
CA VAL A 117 -10.72 -4.58 -6.99
C VAL A 117 -11.01 -5.56 -8.10
N THR A 118 -11.11 -5.03 -9.30
CA THR A 118 -11.23 -5.83 -10.52
C THR A 118 -9.93 -5.73 -11.30
N PHE A 119 -9.33 -6.88 -11.65
CA PHE A 119 -8.14 -6.95 -12.47
C PHE A 119 -8.49 -7.42 -13.86
N CYS A 120 -8.02 -6.71 -14.88
CA CYS A 120 -8.07 -7.16 -16.27
C CYS A 120 -6.65 -7.24 -16.82
N ALA A 121 -5.97 -8.34 -16.55
CA ALA A 121 -4.60 -8.53 -16.98
C ALA A 121 -4.46 -8.58 -18.50
N ALA A 122 -5.48 -9.11 -19.20
CA ALA A 122 -5.47 -9.19 -20.64
C ALA A 122 -5.41 -7.79 -21.31
N GLU A 123 -6.03 -6.79 -20.69
CA GLU A 123 -6.02 -5.42 -21.21
C GLU A 123 -5.10 -4.49 -20.43
N GLY A 124 -4.51 -4.98 -19.33
CA GLY A 124 -3.55 -4.23 -18.52
C GLY A 124 -4.15 -3.10 -17.72
N TRP A 125 -5.32 -3.29 -17.10
CA TRP A 125 -5.91 -2.31 -16.21
C TRP A 125 -6.50 -2.97 -14.95
N LEU A 126 -6.70 -2.16 -13.93
CA LEU A 126 -7.42 -2.53 -12.72
C LEU A 126 -8.39 -1.43 -12.34
N GLU A 127 -9.39 -1.78 -11.56
CA GLU A 127 -10.39 -0.83 -11.07
C GLU A 127 -10.60 -1.03 -9.58
N CYS A 128 -10.57 0.07 -8.82
CA CYS A 128 -10.81 0.09 -7.39
C CYS A 128 -12.12 0.83 -7.10
N GLU A 129 -13.03 0.18 -6.40
CA GLU A 129 -14.30 0.75 -5.97
C GLU A 129 -14.42 0.63 -4.46
N PRO A 130 -14.74 1.73 -3.73
CA PRO A 130 -14.95 1.64 -2.29
C PRO A 130 -16.07 0.65 -1.95
N GLU A 131 -15.83 -0.21 -0.98
CA GLU A 131 -16.85 -1.09 -0.42
C GLU A 131 -17.73 -0.32 0.58
N GLU A 132 -18.98 -0.75 0.77
CA GLU A 132 -19.89 -0.09 1.71
C GLU A 132 -19.34 -0.07 3.13
N GLU A 133 -18.78 -1.17 3.60
CA GLU A 133 -18.10 -1.22 4.89
C GLU A 133 -16.88 -0.31 4.90
N GLY A 134 -16.19 -0.23 3.78
CA GLY A 134 -15.04 0.66 3.60
C GLY A 134 -15.46 2.12 3.57
N ILE A 135 -16.60 2.46 2.97
CA ILE A 135 -17.09 3.86 2.88
C ILE A 135 -17.27 4.47 4.27
N ALA A 136 -17.69 3.70 5.26
CA ALA A 136 -17.80 4.16 6.63
C ALA A 136 -16.44 4.52 7.25
N LEU A 137 -15.35 3.94 6.71
CA LEU A 137 -13.97 4.14 7.16
C LEU A 137 -13.16 5.03 6.22
N VAL A 138 -13.68 5.25 5.02
CA VAL A 138 -13.06 6.10 4.01
C VAL A 138 -13.68 7.48 4.09
N SER A 139 -12.88 8.45 4.52
CA SER A 139 -13.30 9.84 4.42
C SER A 139 -13.25 10.22 2.95
N GLY A 140 -14.42 10.32 2.33
CA GLY A 140 -14.50 10.91 1.01
C GLY A 140 -13.99 12.33 1.08
N VAL A 141 -13.22 12.77 0.10
CA VAL A 141 -12.92 14.19 -0.03
C VAL A 141 -14.20 14.84 -0.52
N PRO A 142 -14.76 15.77 0.24
CA PRO A 142 -15.98 16.47 -0.18
C PRO A 142 -15.79 17.22 -1.47
#